data_61f061be38542cd189b074254f825d9f
#
_entry.id   61f061be38542cd189b074254f825d9f
#
_cell.length_a   1.000
_cell.length_b   1.000
_cell.length_c   1.000
_cell.angle_alpha   90.00
_cell.angle_beta   90.00
_cell.angle_gamma   90.00
#
_symmetry.space_group_name_H-M   'P 1'
#
loop_
_entity.id
_entity.type
_entity.pdbx_description
1 polymer ?
#
loop_
_entity_poly.entity_id
_entity_poly.type
_entity_poly.pdbx_seq_one_letter_code
_entity_poly.pdbx_strand_id
1 'polypeptide(L)'
;MEIITSVLPYILLLLSALILSYPLKLKKQKKQLKRNAKLPPGSMGWPYIGETIQLYSQDPNIFFATKQKRYGEIFKTHILGCPCVMLASPEAARFVLVTHAHLFKPTYPKSKEKMIGPNALFFHQGEYHTRIRKLVQSSLYPEAIRKKVADIEAVAVSALESWAAGDRKVINTFHEMKKFSFEVGVLSIFGHLDEYYKQKLKDNYCIVDKGYNSFPTKIPGTAYHKAILARERLGEVLGEIMRERKEKRVVDKDMLGQFMSFELEDDQGRGSSREDKVAADNVIGVLFAAQDTTASVLTWIFKYLHDDPKLLEAVKAEQMAIFKMNGGGKRPLTWAQTRNMPLTNKVILESLRMASIISFTFREAVVDVEYKGYLIPKGWKVMPLFRNIHHNPEFFPDPHIFDPSRFEVAPKPNTFMPFGSGVHSCPGNELAKLEILILIHHLITKFRWEIVGTQSGIQYGPFPVPQHGLPIRIWKDSSGEVQDGCL
;
A
#
# COMPACT_ATOMS: atom_id res chain seq x y z
N MET A 1 -3.24 40.98 -20.03
CA MET A 1 -2.83 41.81 -18.88
C MET A 1 -4.04 42.24 -18.05
N GLU A 2 -5.14 42.64 -18.66
CA GLU A 2 -6.38 43.10 -17.97
C GLU A 2 -7.06 42.06 -17.06
N ILE A 3 -7.05 40.78 -17.42
CA ILE A 3 -7.66 39.71 -16.58
C ILE A 3 -6.88 39.54 -15.26
N ILE A 4 -5.57 39.67 -15.27
CA ILE A 4 -4.73 39.54 -14.05
C ILE A 4 -4.97 40.72 -13.12
N THR A 5 -5.13 41.94 -13.64
CA THR A 5 -5.39 43.14 -12.85
C THR A 5 -6.79 43.16 -12.25
N SER A 6 -7.79 42.56 -12.91
CA SER A 6 -9.16 42.47 -12.38
C SER A 6 -9.34 41.37 -11.31
N VAL A 7 -8.54 40.30 -11.35
CA VAL A 7 -8.63 39.19 -10.41
C VAL A 7 -7.74 39.39 -9.16
N LEU A 8 -6.66 40.15 -9.29
CA LEU A 8 -5.69 40.40 -8.22
C LEU A 8 -6.32 40.97 -6.93
N PRO A 9 -7.22 41.97 -6.95
CA PRO A 9 -7.85 42.51 -5.73
C PRO A 9 -8.73 41.47 -5.02
N TYR A 10 -9.40 40.57 -5.76
CA TYR A 10 -10.21 39.50 -5.15
C TYR A 10 -9.30 38.44 -4.48
N ILE A 11 -8.16 38.12 -5.09
CA ILE A 11 -7.17 37.22 -4.48
C ILE A 11 -6.59 37.84 -3.20
N LEU A 12 -6.27 39.14 -3.23
CA LEU A 12 -5.75 39.86 -2.04
C LEU A 12 -6.81 39.95 -0.94
N LEU A 13 -8.09 40.18 -1.28
CA LEU A 13 -9.19 40.17 -0.32
C LEU A 13 -9.39 38.79 0.32
N LEU A 14 -9.32 37.73 -0.47
CA LEU A 14 -9.39 36.35 0.01
C LEU A 14 -8.21 36.01 0.94
N LEU A 15 -7.01 36.40 0.56
CA LEU A 15 -5.81 36.21 1.38
C LEU A 15 -5.89 36.99 2.70
N SER A 16 -6.34 38.26 2.66
CA SER A 16 -6.54 39.07 3.87
C SER A 16 -7.62 38.50 4.80
N ALA A 17 -8.74 38.03 4.26
CA ALA A 17 -9.79 37.36 5.03
C ALA A 17 -9.31 36.05 5.66
N LEU A 18 -8.50 35.28 4.94
CA LEU A 18 -7.84 34.08 5.47
C LEU A 18 -6.86 34.44 6.61
N ILE A 19 -6.03 35.45 6.43
CA ILE A 19 -5.06 35.89 7.46
C ILE A 19 -5.80 36.38 8.72
N LEU A 20 -6.88 37.17 8.57
CA LEU A 20 -7.67 37.68 9.69
C LEU A 20 -8.48 36.60 10.42
N SER A 21 -8.92 35.56 9.72
CA SER A 21 -9.67 34.43 10.32
C SER A 21 -8.79 33.47 11.11
N TYR A 22 -7.48 33.44 10.85
CA TYR A 22 -6.55 32.50 11.48
C TYR A 22 -6.43 32.66 13.01
N PRO A 23 -6.24 33.89 13.57
CA PRO A 23 -6.21 34.07 15.03
C PRO A 23 -7.52 33.68 15.72
N LEU A 24 -8.65 33.83 15.05
CA LEU A 24 -9.95 33.40 15.58
C LEU A 24 -10.05 31.87 15.67
N LYS A 25 -9.59 31.15 14.65
CA LYS A 25 -9.48 29.69 14.68
C LYS A 25 -8.52 29.18 15.77
N LEU A 26 -7.36 29.82 15.92
CA LEU A 26 -6.41 29.50 16.99
C LEU A 26 -6.98 29.76 18.37
N LYS A 27 -7.69 30.87 18.58
CA LYS A 27 -8.39 31.15 19.86
C LYS A 27 -9.45 30.09 20.16
N LYS A 28 -10.21 29.65 19.15
CA LYS A 28 -11.23 28.59 19.31
C LYS A 28 -10.57 27.24 19.67
N GLN A 29 -9.48 26.86 19.02
CA GLN A 29 -8.71 25.66 19.37
C GLN A 29 -8.09 25.74 20.76
N LYS A 30 -7.47 26.88 21.15
CA LYS A 30 -6.92 27.07 22.49
C LYS A 30 -7.98 27.04 23.59
N LYS A 31 -9.21 27.48 23.30
CA LYS A 31 -10.32 27.45 24.26
C LYS A 31 -10.86 26.03 24.50
N GLN A 32 -10.66 25.12 23.53
CA GLN A 32 -11.01 23.69 23.66
C GLN A 32 -9.95 22.86 24.39
N LEU A 33 -8.69 23.33 24.44
CA LEU A 33 -7.62 22.67 25.18
C LEU A 33 -7.76 22.89 26.68
N LYS A 34 -7.70 21.82 27.46
CA LYS A 34 -7.61 21.92 28.95
C LYS A 34 -6.47 22.87 29.31
N ARG A 35 -6.74 23.87 30.17
CA ARG A 35 -5.86 25.00 30.50
C ARG A 35 -4.40 24.66 30.88
N ASN A 36 -4.10 23.42 31.29
CA ASN A 36 -2.76 22.99 31.77
C ASN A 36 -2.13 21.87 30.94
N ALA A 37 -2.67 21.50 29.77
CA ALA A 37 -2.18 20.39 29.01
C ALA A 37 -0.98 20.77 28.13
N LYS A 38 0.15 20.08 28.28
CA LYS A 38 1.38 20.27 27.50
C LYS A 38 1.25 19.57 26.14
N LEU A 39 1.25 20.34 25.04
CA LEU A 39 1.35 19.79 23.70
C LEU A 39 2.77 19.28 23.41
N PRO A 40 2.94 18.27 22.52
CA PRO A 40 4.27 17.87 22.05
C PRO A 40 5.09 19.04 21.51
N PRO A 41 6.43 18.97 21.61
CA PRO A 41 7.31 19.94 20.95
C PRO A 41 7.12 19.90 19.42
N GLY A 42 7.53 20.92 18.70
CA GLY A 42 7.43 20.97 17.25
C GLY A 42 6.93 22.29 16.72
N SER A 43 6.87 22.38 15.41
CA SER A 43 6.40 23.56 14.66
C SER A 43 5.05 23.29 14.01
N MET A 44 4.23 24.32 13.91
CA MET A 44 2.97 24.26 13.16
C MET A 44 3.10 24.89 11.76
N GLY A 45 4.28 25.40 11.40
CA GLY A 45 4.54 26.03 10.12
C GLY A 45 3.69 27.25 9.83
N TRP A 46 3.42 27.50 8.55
CA TRP A 46 2.63 28.64 8.08
C TRP A 46 1.13 28.49 8.36
N PRO A 47 0.40 29.59 8.56
CA PRO A 47 -1.05 29.55 8.68
C PRO A 47 -1.70 28.73 7.56
N TYR A 48 -2.66 27.85 7.88
CA TYR A 48 -3.42 26.94 6.99
C TYR A 48 -2.59 25.91 6.23
N ILE A 49 -1.45 26.28 5.65
CA ILE A 49 -0.59 25.39 4.83
C ILE A 49 0.27 24.50 5.74
N GLY A 50 0.64 25.02 6.91
CA GLY A 50 1.53 24.31 7.83
C GLY A 50 2.93 24.15 7.24
N GLU A 51 3.46 22.97 7.34
CA GLU A 51 4.76 22.56 6.82
C GLU A 51 4.62 21.71 5.54
N THR A 52 3.44 21.72 4.91
CA THR A 52 3.14 20.91 3.72
C THR A 52 4.08 21.23 2.56
N ILE A 53 4.39 22.50 2.31
CA ILE A 53 5.34 22.89 1.26
C ILE A 53 6.71 22.29 1.54
N GLN A 54 7.18 22.36 2.79
CA GLN A 54 8.47 21.78 3.18
C GLN A 54 8.47 20.25 3.00
N LEU A 55 7.37 19.57 3.32
CA LEU A 55 7.23 18.12 3.11
C LEU A 55 7.37 17.74 1.64
N TYR A 56 6.82 18.54 0.72
CA TYR A 56 6.86 18.25 -0.73
C TYR A 56 8.09 18.80 -1.45
N SER A 57 8.81 19.76 -0.85
CA SER A 57 10.02 20.36 -1.45
C SER A 57 11.29 19.55 -1.20
N GLN A 58 11.23 18.53 -0.37
CA GLN A 58 12.34 17.64 -0.03
C GLN A 58 11.85 16.19 0.07
N ASP A 59 12.80 15.25 0.21
CA ASP A 59 12.44 13.87 0.50
C ASP A 59 11.65 13.78 1.82
N PRO A 60 10.44 13.21 1.83
CA PRO A 60 9.65 13.04 3.05
C PRO A 60 10.39 12.34 4.20
N ASN A 61 11.29 11.42 3.88
CA ASN A 61 12.09 10.74 4.91
C ASN A 61 13.04 11.71 5.61
N ILE A 62 13.66 12.61 4.85
CA ILE A 62 14.53 13.66 5.41
C ILE A 62 13.72 14.61 6.30
N PHE A 63 12.51 14.97 5.86
CA PHE A 63 11.62 15.82 6.66
C PHE A 63 11.32 15.21 8.03
N PHE A 64 10.87 13.95 8.08
CA PHE A 64 10.52 13.30 9.35
C PHE A 64 11.75 13.01 10.21
N ALA A 65 12.85 12.53 9.63
CA ALA A 65 14.09 12.25 10.35
C ALA A 65 14.70 13.52 10.99
N THR A 66 14.73 14.63 10.25
CA THR A 66 15.23 15.91 10.77
C THR A 66 14.40 16.42 11.95
N LYS A 67 13.07 16.26 11.85
CA LYS A 67 12.18 16.67 12.95
C LYS A 67 12.31 15.77 14.17
N GLN A 68 12.43 14.46 13.98
CA GLN A 68 12.70 13.53 15.07
C GLN A 68 14.02 13.84 15.76
N LYS A 69 15.09 14.12 15.00
CA LYS A 69 16.38 14.53 15.57
C LYS A 69 16.29 15.82 16.39
N ARG A 70 15.45 16.77 15.96
CA ARG A 70 15.30 18.07 16.63
C ARG A 70 14.39 18.04 17.85
N TYR A 71 13.30 17.28 17.82
CA TYR A 71 12.21 17.34 18.80
C TYR A 71 12.05 16.08 19.63
N GLY A 72 12.75 15.00 19.26
CA GLY A 72 12.61 13.68 19.87
C GLY A 72 11.54 12.82 19.21
N GLU A 73 11.20 11.71 19.84
CA GLU A 73 10.30 10.68 19.30
C GLU A 73 8.83 11.09 19.19
N ILE A 74 8.43 12.11 19.95
CA ILE A 74 7.05 12.63 19.98
C ILE A 74 7.10 14.09 19.62
N PHE A 75 6.55 14.45 18.46
CA PHE A 75 6.52 15.85 18.03
C PHE A 75 5.24 16.20 17.29
N LYS A 76 4.89 17.50 17.28
CA LYS A 76 3.77 18.01 16.50
C LYS A 76 4.25 18.70 15.23
N THR A 77 3.39 18.67 14.23
CA THR A 77 3.50 19.41 12.98
C THR A 77 2.11 19.73 12.45
N HIS A 78 2.04 20.50 11.38
CA HIS A 78 0.81 20.73 10.63
C HIS A 78 1.10 20.44 9.17
N ILE A 79 0.57 19.36 8.63
CA ILE A 79 0.76 18.92 7.25
C ILE A 79 -0.58 18.51 6.63
N LEU A 80 -0.69 18.65 5.31
CA LEU A 80 -1.89 18.26 4.56
C LEU A 80 -3.18 18.91 5.10
N GLY A 81 -3.06 20.15 5.62
CA GLY A 81 -4.16 20.91 6.19
C GLY A 81 -4.64 20.46 7.57
N CYS A 82 -3.90 19.59 8.24
CA CYS A 82 -4.28 19.01 9.53
C CYS A 82 -3.17 19.14 10.57
N PRO A 83 -3.50 19.45 11.84
CA PRO A 83 -2.57 19.31 12.95
C PRO A 83 -2.30 17.83 13.20
N CYS A 84 -1.02 17.47 13.37
CA CYS A 84 -0.55 16.10 13.51
C CYS A 84 0.37 15.95 14.72
N VAL A 85 0.28 14.80 15.39
CA VAL A 85 1.29 14.29 16.32
C VAL A 85 2.00 13.12 15.66
N MET A 86 3.31 13.21 15.55
CA MET A 86 4.20 12.21 15.00
C MET A 86 4.79 11.36 16.11
N LEU A 87 4.83 10.05 15.93
CA LEU A 87 5.26 9.07 16.90
C LEU A 87 6.30 8.14 16.26
N ALA A 88 7.57 8.28 16.67
CA ALA A 88 8.71 7.61 16.05
C ALA A 88 9.34 6.52 16.93
N SER A 89 8.60 5.97 17.91
CA SER A 89 9.08 4.87 18.73
C SER A 89 8.17 3.64 18.69
N PRO A 90 8.70 2.42 18.90
CA PRO A 90 7.93 1.18 18.94
C PRO A 90 6.82 1.20 19.98
N GLU A 91 7.09 1.75 21.17
CA GLU A 91 6.14 1.85 22.27
C GLU A 91 4.96 2.76 21.89
N ALA A 92 5.25 3.91 21.23
CA ALA A 92 4.23 4.84 20.79
C ALA A 92 3.38 4.24 19.66
N ALA A 93 4.00 3.53 18.73
CA ALA A 93 3.27 2.79 17.69
C ALA A 93 2.36 1.73 18.29
N ARG A 94 2.85 0.93 19.24
CA ARG A 94 2.06 -0.06 19.98
C ARG A 94 0.91 0.59 20.75
N PHE A 95 1.15 1.73 21.41
CA PHE A 95 0.12 2.47 22.14
C PHE A 95 -1.07 2.82 21.23
N VAL A 96 -0.79 3.39 20.04
CA VAL A 96 -1.83 3.85 19.11
C VAL A 96 -2.50 2.71 18.36
N LEU A 97 -1.73 1.67 17.96
CA LEU A 97 -2.23 0.65 17.05
C LEU A 97 -2.79 -0.59 17.75
N VAL A 98 -2.38 -0.83 19.00
CA VAL A 98 -2.72 -2.06 19.74
C VAL A 98 -3.42 -1.73 21.05
N THR A 99 -2.71 -1.16 22.03
CA THR A 99 -3.20 -1.06 23.41
C THR A 99 -4.34 -0.07 23.58
N HIS A 100 -4.37 1.00 22.81
CA HIS A 100 -5.40 2.05 22.85
C HIS A 100 -6.03 2.31 21.48
N ALA A 101 -6.04 1.30 20.62
CA ALA A 101 -6.53 1.44 19.25
C ALA A 101 -7.96 2.00 19.16
N HIS A 102 -8.81 1.74 20.14
CA HIS A 102 -10.18 2.25 20.21
C HIS A 102 -10.26 3.79 20.35
N LEU A 103 -9.19 4.43 20.82
CA LEU A 103 -9.08 5.90 20.92
C LEU A 103 -8.62 6.57 19.63
N PHE A 104 -8.22 5.78 18.62
CA PHE A 104 -7.58 6.28 17.39
C PHE A 104 -8.21 5.65 16.14
N LYS A 105 -9.21 6.33 15.58
CA LYS A 105 -9.85 5.82 14.36
C LYS A 105 -8.94 5.97 13.12
N PRO A 106 -8.99 5.04 12.16
CA PRO A 106 -8.37 5.24 10.85
C PRO A 106 -8.92 6.51 10.20
N THR A 107 -8.05 7.22 9.50
CA THR A 107 -8.45 8.43 8.78
C THR A 107 -7.60 8.63 7.55
N TYR A 108 -8.22 9.15 6.50
CA TYR A 108 -7.56 9.44 5.23
C TYR A 108 -8.11 10.75 4.66
N PRO A 109 -7.43 11.40 3.72
CA PRO A 109 -8.01 12.54 3.03
C PRO A 109 -9.34 12.17 2.35
N LYS A 110 -10.36 13.01 2.46
CA LYS A 110 -11.69 12.76 1.88
C LYS A 110 -11.67 12.47 0.38
N SER A 111 -10.68 12.99 -0.35
CA SER A 111 -10.49 12.69 -1.77
C SER A 111 -10.16 11.22 -2.01
N LYS A 112 -9.38 10.61 -1.13
CA LYS A 112 -9.00 9.20 -1.19
C LYS A 112 -10.17 8.30 -0.81
N GLU A 113 -10.90 8.67 0.24
CA GLU A 113 -12.11 7.99 0.66
C GLU A 113 -13.16 7.93 -0.47
N LYS A 114 -13.34 9.03 -1.22
CA LYS A 114 -14.25 9.05 -2.37
C LYS A 114 -13.82 8.14 -3.53
N MET A 115 -12.52 7.98 -3.74
CA MET A 115 -12.01 7.12 -4.82
C MET A 115 -12.06 5.63 -4.48
N ILE A 116 -11.86 5.28 -3.21
CA ILE A 116 -11.94 3.89 -2.76
C ILE A 116 -13.41 3.52 -2.54
N GLY A 117 -14.14 4.34 -1.81
CA GLY A 117 -15.52 4.16 -1.40
C GLY A 117 -15.68 4.28 0.11
N PRO A 118 -16.69 5.03 0.59
CA PRO A 118 -16.85 5.35 2.01
C PRO A 118 -17.13 4.13 2.88
N ASN A 119 -17.65 3.02 2.32
CA ASN A 119 -17.93 1.78 3.05
C ASN A 119 -16.75 0.83 3.13
N ALA A 120 -15.60 1.19 2.55
CA ALA A 120 -14.43 0.32 2.56
C ALA A 120 -13.85 0.15 3.98
N LEU A 121 -13.37 -1.06 4.25
CA LEU A 121 -12.73 -1.51 5.49
C LEU A 121 -11.75 -0.49 6.09
N PHE A 122 -11.01 0.23 5.24
CA PHE A 122 -9.93 1.16 5.64
C PHE A 122 -10.38 2.35 6.49
N PHE A 123 -11.66 2.73 6.43
CA PHE A 123 -12.15 3.98 7.03
C PHE A 123 -12.94 3.75 8.31
N HIS A 124 -13.10 2.49 8.71
CA HIS A 124 -13.97 2.09 9.80
C HIS A 124 -13.19 1.47 10.97
N GLN A 125 -13.82 1.49 12.14
CA GLN A 125 -13.39 0.77 13.35
C GLN A 125 -14.62 0.19 14.06
N GLY A 126 -14.38 -0.61 15.11
CA GLY A 126 -15.44 -1.23 15.90
C GLY A 126 -16.07 -2.42 15.18
N GLU A 127 -17.36 -2.65 15.46
CA GLU A 127 -18.06 -3.86 15.03
C GLU A 127 -18.18 -3.98 13.51
N TYR A 128 -18.56 -2.90 12.83
CA TYR A 128 -18.61 -2.87 11.36
C TYR A 128 -17.27 -3.28 10.74
N HIS A 129 -16.16 -2.69 11.20
CA HIS A 129 -14.83 -3.06 10.74
C HIS A 129 -14.56 -4.56 10.96
N THR A 130 -14.91 -5.09 12.13
CA THR A 130 -14.67 -6.51 12.47
C THR A 130 -15.45 -7.44 11.54
N ARG A 131 -16.71 -7.11 11.24
CA ARG A 131 -17.57 -7.89 10.33
C ARG A 131 -17.02 -7.87 8.89
N ILE A 132 -16.76 -6.69 8.34
CA ILE A 132 -16.21 -6.55 6.98
C ILE A 132 -14.82 -7.19 6.88
N ARG A 133 -13.99 -7.04 7.90
CA ARG A 133 -12.67 -7.68 7.94
C ARG A 133 -12.73 -9.20 7.81
N LYS A 134 -13.68 -9.86 8.46
CA LYS A 134 -13.88 -11.31 8.34
C LYS A 134 -14.16 -11.73 6.90
N LEU A 135 -15.00 -10.98 6.18
CA LEU A 135 -15.32 -11.25 4.78
C LEU A 135 -14.08 -11.16 3.89
N VAL A 136 -13.32 -10.08 4.04
CA VAL A 136 -12.06 -9.90 3.28
C VAL A 136 -11.05 -10.99 3.62
N GLN A 137 -10.85 -11.28 4.91
CA GLN A 137 -9.86 -12.26 5.36
C GLN A 137 -10.19 -13.70 4.96
N SER A 138 -11.48 -14.06 4.79
CA SER A 138 -11.89 -15.41 4.43
C SER A 138 -11.21 -15.94 3.15
N SER A 139 -10.95 -15.06 2.19
CA SER A 139 -10.27 -15.38 0.92
C SER A 139 -8.75 -15.18 0.97
N LEU A 140 -8.22 -14.63 2.06
CA LEU A 140 -6.80 -14.30 2.23
C LEU A 140 -6.11 -15.14 3.31
N TYR A 141 -6.84 -16.03 4.00
CA TYR A 141 -6.25 -16.97 4.93
C TYR A 141 -5.38 -18.02 4.21
N PRO A 142 -4.37 -18.59 4.88
CA PRO A 142 -3.49 -19.60 4.32
C PRO A 142 -4.20 -20.76 3.62
N GLU A 143 -5.32 -21.23 4.16
CA GLU A 143 -6.12 -22.31 3.57
C GLU A 143 -6.76 -21.93 2.22
N ALA A 144 -7.17 -20.69 2.07
CA ALA A 144 -7.75 -20.18 0.83
C ALA A 144 -6.68 -19.92 -0.24
N ILE A 145 -5.59 -19.24 0.15
CA ILE A 145 -4.51 -18.89 -0.80
C ILE A 145 -3.68 -20.11 -1.23
N ARG A 146 -3.56 -21.15 -0.38
CA ARG A 146 -2.89 -22.41 -0.71
C ARG A 146 -3.45 -23.03 -2.01
N LYS A 147 -4.76 -22.94 -2.21
CA LYS A 147 -5.43 -23.49 -3.41
C LYS A 147 -5.15 -22.67 -4.67
N LYS A 148 -4.64 -21.46 -4.53
CA LYS A 148 -4.38 -20.51 -5.63
C LYS A 148 -2.91 -20.51 -6.09
N VAL A 149 -2.04 -21.34 -5.51
CA VAL A 149 -0.60 -21.36 -5.84
C VAL A 149 -0.39 -21.59 -7.34
N ALA A 150 -1.04 -22.57 -7.94
CA ALA A 150 -0.91 -22.89 -9.36
C ALA A 150 -1.43 -21.75 -10.26
N ASP A 151 -2.54 -21.12 -9.87
CA ASP A 151 -3.12 -20.01 -10.65
C ASP A 151 -2.21 -18.77 -10.57
N ILE A 152 -1.68 -18.43 -9.38
CA ILE A 152 -0.72 -17.34 -9.20
C ILE A 152 0.58 -17.63 -9.98
N GLU A 153 1.03 -18.88 -9.98
CA GLU A 153 2.19 -19.31 -10.76
C GLU A 153 1.97 -19.09 -12.26
N ALA A 154 0.79 -19.48 -12.78
CA ALA A 154 0.45 -19.24 -14.18
C ALA A 154 0.46 -17.75 -14.55
N VAL A 155 -0.07 -16.87 -13.67
CA VAL A 155 -0.02 -15.42 -13.84
C VAL A 155 1.42 -14.91 -13.83
N ALA A 156 2.28 -15.41 -12.91
CA ALA A 156 3.68 -14.99 -12.82
C ALA A 156 4.50 -15.40 -14.05
N VAL A 157 4.32 -16.65 -14.52
CA VAL A 157 5.01 -17.15 -15.71
C VAL A 157 4.58 -16.38 -16.95
N SER A 158 3.28 -16.17 -17.15
CA SER A 158 2.75 -15.39 -18.27
C SER A 158 3.27 -13.96 -18.29
N ALA A 159 3.33 -13.31 -17.13
CA ALA A 159 3.88 -11.96 -16.99
C ALA A 159 5.36 -11.90 -17.39
N LEU A 160 6.20 -12.79 -16.83
CA LEU A 160 7.65 -12.83 -17.10
C LEU A 160 7.93 -13.14 -18.57
N GLU A 161 7.19 -14.06 -19.19
CA GLU A 161 7.32 -14.37 -20.62
C GLU A 161 6.94 -13.17 -21.49
N SER A 162 5.87 -12.48 -21.14
CA SER A 162 5.45 -11.25 -21.84
C SER A 162 6.53 -10.16 -21.77
N TRP A 163 7.20 -10.03 -20.63
CA TRP A 163 8.26 -9.02 -20.47
C TRP A 163 9.52 -9.37 -21.28
N ALA A 164 9.84 -10.64 -21.40
CA ALA A 164 11.00 -11.12 -22.14
C ALA A 164 10.76 -11.29 -23.66
N ALA A 165 9.52 -11.20 -24.15
CA ALA A 165 9.17 -11.44 -25.55
C ALA A 165 9.64 -10.36 -26.52
N GLY A 166 10.14 -9.22 -26.04
CA GLY A 166 10.50 -8.05 -26.85
C GLY A 166 11.98 -7.86 -27.03
N ASP A 167 12.76 -8.80 -27.54
CA ASP A 167 14.20 -8.71 -27.87
C ASP A 167 14.98 -7.63 -27.05
N ARG A 168 15.07 -7.82 -25.74
CA ARG A 168 15.69 -6.90 -24.77
C ARG A 168 15.09 -5.49 -24.72
N LYS A 169 13.82 -5.34 -25.08
CA LYS A 169 13.10 -4.06 -24.95
C LYS A 169 13.15 -3.57 -23.50
N VAL A 170 13.36 -2.28 -23.32
CA VAL A 170 13.30 -1.64 -22.00
C VAL A 170 11.86 -1.59 -21.52
N ILE A 171 11.61 -2.17 -20.36
CA ILE A 171 10.32 -2.11 -19.66
C ILE A 171 10.44 -1.30 -18.38
N ASN A 172 9.32 -0.73 -17.92
CA ASN A 172 9.22 -0.10 -16.62
C ASN A 172 8.79 -1.16 -15.60
N THR A 173 9.70 -1.57 -14.72
CA THR A 173 9.46 -2.65 -13.75
C THR A 173 8.23 -2.38 -12.90
N PHE A 174 8.10 -1.18 -12.32
CA PHE A 174 6.97 -0.86 -11.45
C PHE A 174 5.63 -0.96 -12.18
N HIS A 175 5.59 -0.51 -13.44
CA HIS A 175 4.36 -0.62 -14.24
C HIS A 175 3.98 -2.07 -14.53
N GLU A 176 4.94 -2.90 -14.86
CA GLU A 176 4.70 -4.33 -15.11
C GLU A 176 4.32 -5.08 -13.81
N MET A 177 4.96 -4.74 -12.68
CA MET A 177 4.57 -5.29 -11.37
C MET A 177 3.16 -4.90 -10.96
N LYS A 178 2.71 -3.68 -11.30
CA LYS A 178 1.31 -3.26 -11.07
C LYS A 178 0.32 -4.13 -11.85
N LYS A 179 0.63 -4.47 -13.11
CA LYS A 179 -0.22 -5.37 -13.90
C LYS A 179 -0.28 -6.76 -13.26
N PHE A 180 0.88 -7.32 -12.89
CA PHE A 180 0.97 -8.61 -12.22
C PHE A 180 0.15 -8.64 -10.92
N SER A 181 0.39 -7.70 -10.02
CA SER A 181 -0.31 -7.65 -8.73
C SER A 181 -1.81 -7.37 -8.89
N PHE A 182 -2.23 -6.65 -9.93
CA PHE A 182 -3.65 -6.48 -10.26
C PHE A 182 -4.30 -7.80 -10.66
N GLU A 183 -3.66 -8.59 -11.52
CA GLU A 183 -4.16 -9.91 -11.95
C GLU A 183 -4.30 -10.87 -10.75
N VAL A 184 -3.29 -10.91 -9.86
CA VAL A 184 -3.35 -11.69 -8.61
C VAL A 184 -4.46 -11.18 -7.69
N GLY A 185 -4.66 -9.87 -7.60
CA GLY A 185 -5.75 -9.26 -6.86
C GLY A 185 -7.12 -9.68 -7.39
N VAL A 186 -7.34 -9.62 -8.70
CA VAL A 186 -8.57 -10.09 -9.37
C VAL A 186 -8.81 -11.57 -9.09
N LEU A 187 -7.78 -12.41 -9.26
CA LEU A 187 -7.84 -13.83 -8.96
C LEU A 187 -8.24 -14.10 -7.49
N SER A 188 -7.74 -13.28 -6.57
CA SER A 188 -8.01 -13.44 -5.14
C SER A 188 -9.44 -13.05 -4.76
N ILE A 189 -10.02 -12.08 -5.46
CA ILE A 189 -11.36 -11.54 -5.19
C ILE A 189 -12.45 -12.39 -5.86
N PHE A 190 -12.24 -12.77 -7.12
CA PHE A 190 -13.27 -13.36 -7.97
C PHE A 190 -13.03 -14.84 -8.32
N GLY A 191 -11.83 -15.38 -7.99
CA GLY A 191 -11.44 -16.67 -8.59
C GLY A 191 -11.30 -16.52 -10.09
N HIS A 192 -12.19 -17.21 -10.82
CA HIS A 192 -12.31 -17.03 -12.28
C HIS A 192 -13.29 -15.89 -12.57
N LEU A 193 -12.86 -14.94 -13.37
CA LEU A 193 -13.66 -13.84 -13.87
C LEU A 193 -13.61 -13.85 -15.40
N ASP A 194 -14.75 -13.64 -16.04
CA ASP A 194 -14.83 -13.47 -17.50
C ASP A 194 -13.90 -12.36 -17.97
N GLU A 195 -13.18 -12.59 -19.08
CA GLU A 195 -12.17 -11.66 -19.60
C GLU A 195 -12.77 -10.30 -19.96
N TYR A 196 -14.03 -10.25 -20.38
CA TYR A 196 -14.76 -9.01 -20.65
C TYR A 196 -14.87 -8.13 -19.39
N TYR A 197 -15.29 -8.71 -18.26
CA TYR A 197 -15.39 -7.98 -16.99
C TYR A 197 -14.00 -7.62 -16.44
N LYS A 198 -13.06 -8.53 -16.56
CA LYS A 198 -11.66 -8.30 -16.14
C LYS A 198 -11.05 -7.11 -16.87
N GLN A 199 -11.22 -7.02 -18.19
CA GLN A 199 -10.73 -5.89 -18.98
C GLN A 199 -11.45 -4.58 -18.59
N LYS A 200 -12.78 -4.59 -18.43
CA LYS A 200 -13.53 -3.42 -17.96
C LYS A 200 -13.06 -2.92 -16.59
N LEU A 201 -12.81 -3.85 -15.63
CA LEU A 201 -12.28 -3.49 -14.33
C LEU A 201 -10.89 -2.86 -14.46
N LYS A 202 -10.01 -3.47 -15.24
CA LYS A 202 -8.64 -3.00 -15.47
C LYS A 202 -8.61 -1.59 -16.07
N ASP A 203 -9.37 -1.34 -17.12
CA ASP A 203 -9.39 -0.04 -17.81
C ASP A 203 -9.86 1.08 -16.89
N ASN A 204 -10.97 0.87 -16.18
CA ASN A 204 -11.48 1.87 -15.25
C ASN A 204 -10.58 2.04 -14.04
N TYR A 205 -10.02 0.94 -13.52
CA TYR A 205 -9.11 1.01 -12.38
C TYR A 205 -7.83 1.78 -12.72
N CYS A 206 -7.25 1.61 -13.92
CA CYS A 206 -6.11 2.40 -14.39
C CYS A 206 -6.39 3.92 -14.38
N ILE A 207 -7.62 4.34 -14.67
CA ILE A 207 -8.00 5.76 -14.63
C ILE A 207 -8.11 6.25 -13.17
N VAL A 208 -8.68 5.44 -12.28
CA VAL A 208 -8.75 5.74 -10.84
C VAL A 208 -7.36 5.88 -10.26
N ASP A 209 -6.46 4.96 -10.56
CA ASP A 209 -5.09 4.95 -10.11
C ASP A 209 -4.31 6.23 -10.53
N LYS A 210 -4.40 6.61 -11.80
CA LYS A 210 -3.80 7.87 -12.31
C LYS A 210 -4.32 9.12 -11.59
N GLY A 211 -5.58 9.11 -11.19
CA GLY A 211 -6.20 10.24 -10.47
C GLY A 211 -5.97 10.22 -8.96
N TYR A 212 -5.52 9.11 -8.40
CA TYR A 212 -5.43 8.93 -6.94
C TYR A 212 -4.55 9.97 -6.24
N ASN A 213 -3.42 10.35 -6.83
CA ASN A 213 -2.50 11.36 -6.30
C ASN A 213 -2.65 12.73 -6.94
N SER A 214 -3.65 12.93 -7.80
CA SER A 214 -3.91 14.23 -8.42
C SER A 214 -4.54 15.22 -7.45
N PHE A 215 -4.46 16.50 -7.78
CA PHE A 215 -5.11 17.55 -7.01
C PHE A 215 -6.65 17.35 -7.03
N PRO A 216 -7.35 17.37 -5.87
CA PRO A 216 -8.74 16.97 -5.77
C PRO A 216 -9.72 18.05 -6.27
N THR A 217 -9.66 18.38 -7.55
CA THR A 217 -10.58 19.31 -8.22
C THR A 217 -11.57 18.57 -9.10
N LYS A 218 -12.85 19.01 -9.04
CA LYS A 218 -13.92 18.45 -9.88
C LYS A 218 -14.08 19.14 -11.24
N ILE A 219 -13.11 19.95 -11.65
CA ILE A 219 -13.14 20.60 -12.96
C ILE A 219 -13.12 19.51 -14.04
N PRO A 220 -14.07 19.55 -15.01
CA PRO A 220 -14.12 18.61 -16.11
C PRO A 220 -12.78 18.47 -16.84
N GLY A 221 -12.42 17.24 -17.19
CA GLY A 221 -11.15 16.94 -17.88
C GLY A 221 -9.94 16.75 -16.97
N THR A 222 -9.96 17.16 -15.69
CA THR A 222 -8.87 16.90 -14.74
C THR A 222 -8.74 15.42 -14.40
N ALA A 223 -7.53 15.00 -13.98
CA ALA A 223 -7.27 13.61 -13.61
C ALA A 223 -8.19 13.14 -12.46
N TYR A 224 -8.40 13.99 -11.45
CA TYR A 224 -9.33 13.69 -10.35
C TYR A 224 -10.77 13.51 -10.83
N HIS A 225 -11.28 14.41 -11.68
CA HIS A 225 -12.64 14.31 -12.21
C HIS A 225 -12.82 13.01 -13.03
N LYS A 226 -11.85 12.69 -13.92
CA LYS A 226 -11.85 11.43 -14.69
C LYS A 226 -11.86 10.21 -13.79
N ALA A 227 -11.06 10.23 -12.70
CA ALA A 227 -11.00 9.14 -11.74
C ALA A 227 -12.32 8.94 -10.97
N ILE A 228 -13.02 10.00 -10.58
CA ILE A 228 -14.33 9.88 -9.94
C ILE A 228 -15.34 9.22 -10.90
N LEU A 229 -15.39 9.63 -12.17
CA LEU A 229 -16.26 9.00 -13.16
C LEU A 229 -15.89 7.53 -13.42
N ALA A 230 -14.60 7.21 -13.46
CA ALA A 230 -14.14 5.83 -13.61
C ALA A 230 -14.50 5.00 -12.38
N ARG A 231 -14.45 5.58 -11.18
CA ARG A 231 -14.87 4.93 -9.93
C ARG A 231 -16.37 4.58 -9.95
N GLU A 232 -17.20 5.46 -10.49
CA GLU A 232 -18.65 5.21 -10.67
C GLU A 232 -18.85 4.02 -11.61
N ARG A 233 -18.17 4.01 -12.78
CA ARG A 233 -18.22 2.87 -13.72
C ARG A 233 -17.71 1.56 -13.13
N LEU A 234 -16.69 1.59 -12.26
CA LEU A 234 -16.28 0.38 -11.53
C LEU A 234 -17.41 -0.18 -10.66
N GLY A 235 -18.17 0.71 -10.00
CA GLY A 235 -19.33 0.29 -9.22
C GLY A 235 -20.42 -0.33 -10.10
N GLU A 236 -20.66 0.21 -11.30
CA GLU A 236 -21.61 -0.34 -12.27
C GLU A 236 -21.20 -1.74 -12.75
N VAL A 237 -19.92 -1.90 -13.15
CA VAL A 237 -19.36 -3.20 -13.57
C VAL A 237 -19.48 -4.25 -12.46
N LEU A 238 -19.17 -3.89 -11.22
CA LEU A 238 -19.33 -4.79 -10.07
C LEU A 238 -20.80 -5.14 -9.83
N GLY A 239 -21.71 -4.19 -10.02
CA GLY A 239 -23.16 -4.42 -9.97
C GLY A 239 -23.64 -5.38 -11.06
N GLU A 240 -23.10 -5.28 -12.30
CA GLU A 240 -23.37 -6.23 -13.39
C GLU A 240 -22.91 -7.65 -13.01
N ILE A 241 -21.69 -7.80 -12.51
CA ILE A 241 -21.13 -9.11 -12.08
C ILE A 241 -22.00 -9.74 -10.98
N MET A 242 -22.36 -8.93 -9.95
CA MET A 242 -23.18 -9.44 -8.83
C MET A 242 -24.58 -9.85 -9.30
N ARG A 243 -25.19 -9.10 -10.21
CA ARG A 243 -26.50 -9.42 -10.78
C ARG A 243 -26.44 -10.73 -11.58
N GLU A 244 -25.46 -10.88 -12.46
CA GLU A 244 -25.25 -12.09 -13.24
C GLU A 244 -25.07 -13.33 -12.36
N ARG A 245 -24.28 -13.23 -11.27
CA ARG A 245 -24.11 -14.32 -10.30
C ARG A 245 -25.40 -14.67 -9.58
N LYS A 246 -26.23 -13.66 -9.21
CA LYS A 246 -27.54 -13.87 -8.58
C LYS A 246 -28.49 -14.59 -9.56
N GLU A 247 -28.55 -14.18 -10.82
CA GLU A 247 -29.38 -14.79 -11.87
C GLU A 247 -28.98 -16.22 -12.16
N LYS A 248 -27.70 -16.50 -12.29
CA LYS A 248 -27.15 -17.84 -12.52
C LYS A 248 -27.12 -18.71 -11.26
N ARG A 249 -27.52 -18.19 -10.09
CA ARG A 249 -27.46 -18.86 -8.79
C ARG A 249 -26.07 -19.42 -8.47
N VAL A 250 -25.03 -18.72 -8.88
CA VAL A 250 -23.64 -19.10 -8.61
C VAL A 250 -23.29 -18.73 -7.18
N VAL A 251 -22.97 -19.73 -6.35
CA VAL A 251 -22.52 -19.56 -4.97
C VAL A 251 -21.02 -19.84 -4.93
N ASP A 252 -20.22 -18.86 -5.35
CA ASP A 252 -18.77 -18.96 -5.25
C ASP A 252 -18.29 -18.72 -3.83
N LYS A 253 -17.28 -19.48 -3.39
CA LYS A 253 -16.61 -19.31 -2.11
C LYS A 253 -15.47 -18.27 -2.16
N ASP A 254 -15.50 -17.40 -3.17
CA ASP A 254 -14.54 -16.29 -3.32
C ASP A 254 -14.95 -15.08 -2.46
N MET A 255 -14.12 -14.01 -2.51
CA MET A 255 -14.37 -12.83 -1.69
C MET A 255 -15.68 -12.13 -2.07
N LEU A 256 -15.99 -12.01 -3.37
CA LEU A 256 -17.24 -11.39 -3.81
C LEU A 256 -18.45 -12.19 -3.35
N GLY A 257 -18.40 -13.54 -3.46
CA GLY A 257 -19.47 -14.44 -2.97
C GLY A 257 -19.71 -14.28 -1.46
N GLN A 258 -18.64 -14.10 -0.67
CA GLN A 258 -18.78 -13.80 0.76
C GLN A 258 -19.50 -12.48 1.01
N PHE A 259 -19.21 -11.43 0.25
CA PHE A 259 -19.93 -10.16 0.34
C PHE A 259 -21.38 -10.26 -0.12
N MET A 260 -21.66 -11.06 -1.15
CA MET A 260 -23.04 -11.29 -1.64
C MET A 260 -23.91 -12.06 -0.65
N SER A 261 -23.28 -12.86 0.23
CA SER A 261 -23.97 -13.60 1.30
C SER A 261 -24.07 -12.81 2.62
N PHE A 262 -23.55 -11.58 2.62
CA PHE A 262 -23.53 -10.72 3.82
C PHE A 262 -24.81 -9.91 3.93
N GLU A 263 -25.53 -10.07 5.04
CA GLU A 263 -26.72 -9.27 5.37
C GLU A 263 -26.34 -8.18 6.38
N LEU A 264 -26.72 -6.95 6.09
CA LEU A 264 -26.70 -5.86 7.06
C LEU A 264 -27.95 -5.98 7.92
N GLU A 265 -27.77 -6.13 9.24
CA GLU A 265 -28.85 -5.99 10.19
C GLU A 265 -29.37 -4.54 10.14
N ASP A 266 -30.46 -4.32 9.42
CA ASP A 266 -31.11 -3.02 9.36
C ASP A 266 -32.63 -3.21 9.46
N ASP A 267 -33.25 -2.60 10.47
CA ASP A 267 -34.68 -2.67 10.78
C ASP A 267 -35.60 -2.06 9.69
N GLN A 268 -35.04 -1.58 8.56
CA GLN A 268 -35.79 -0.79 7.57
C GLN A 268 -35.94 -1.42 6.17
N GLY A 269 -35.64 -2.67 5.95
CA GLY A 269 -36.01 -3.39 4.71
C GLY A 269 -35.40 -2.87 3.38
N ARG A 270 -34.32 -2.09 3.42
CA ARG A 270 -33.62 -1.55 2.23
C ARG A 270 -32.38 -2.36 1.82
N GLY A 271 -32.36 -3.68 2.08
CA GLY A 271 -31.17 -4.52 2.07
C GLY A 271 -30.28 -4.46 0.79
N SER A 272 -30.80 -4.90 -0.34
CA SER A 272 -29.96 -5.30 -1.50
C SER A 272 -29.08 -4.17 -2.09
N SER A 273 -29.56 -2.95 -2.28
CA SER A 273 -28.78 -1.87 -2.91
C SER A 273 -27.64 -1.31 -2.02
N ARG A 274 -27.77 -1.39 -0.69
CA ARG A 274 -26.76 -0.93 0.25
C ARG A 274 -25.63 -1.95 0.39
N GLU A 275 -25.97 -3.22 0.42
CA GLU A 275 -25.04 -4.35 0.50
C GLU A 275 -24.18 -4.43 -0.75
N ASP A 276 -24.75 -4.27 -1.94
CA ASP A 276 -24.03 -4.21 -3.21
C ASP A 276 -23.00 -3.05 -3.23
N LYS A 277 -23.34 -1.90 -2.64
CA LYS A 277 -22.39 -0.78 -2.48
C LYS A 277 -21.26 -1.11 -1.49
N VAL A 278 -21.56 -1.77 -0.37
CA VAL A 278 -20.54 -2.22 0.58
C VAL A 278 -19.61 -3.21 -0.09
N ALA A 279 -20.14 -4.18 -0.83
CA ALA A 279 -19.35 -5.13 -1.60
C ALA A 279 -18.42 -4.41 -2.61
N ALA A 280 -18.98 -3.52 -3.43
CA ALA A 280 -18.24 -2.77 -4.45
C ALA A 280 -17.11 -1.90 -3.84
N ASP A 281 -17.39 -1.16 -2.76
CA ASP A 281 -16.39 -0.32 -2.10
C ASP A 281 -15.23 -1.16 -1.53
N ASN A 282 -15.53 -2.33 -0.96
CA ASN A 282 -14.51 -3.20 -0.40
C ASN A 282 -13.72 -3.93 -1.47
N VAL A 283 -14.34 -4.40 -2.56
CA VAL A 283 -13.63 -4.97 -3.71
C VAL A 283 -12.66 -3.97 -4.31
N ILE A 284 -13.09 -2.74 -4.56
CA ILE A 284 -12.20 -1.67 -5.08
C ILE A 284 -11.10 -1.35 -4.07
N GLY A 285 -11.44 -1.33 -2.78
CA GLY A 285 -10.46 -1.13 -1.72
C GLY A 285 -9.39 -2.22 -1.68
N VAL A 286 -9.76 -3.49 -1.86
CA VAL A 286 -8.83 -4.62 -1.90
C VAL A 286 -7.94 -4.56 -3.15
N LEU A 287 -8.50 -4.26 -4.32
CA LEU A 287 -7.72 -4.05 -5.55
C LEU A 287 -6.68 -2.93 -5.36
N PHE A 288 -7.10 -1.81 -4.75
CA PHE A 288 -6.20 -0.70 -4.43
C PHE A 288 -5.06 -1.13 -3.49
N ALA A 289 -5.38 -1.89 -2.44
CA ALA A 289 -4.38 -2.34 -1.48
C ALA A 289 -3.39 -3.34 -2.10
N ALA A 290 -3.86 -4.25 -2.95
CA ALA A 290 -3.06 -5.32 -3.52
C ALA A 290 -2.08 -4.82 -4.59
N GLN A 291 -2.53 -3.91 -5.49
CA GLN A 291 -1.78 -3.56 -6.67
C GLN A 291 -0.47 -2.81 -6.36
N ASP A 292 -0.57 -1.63 -5.75
CA ASP A 292 0.57 -0.70 -5.67
C ASP A 292 1.57 -1.09 -4.59
N THR A 293 1.12 -1.68 -3.49
CA THR A 293 2.01 -2.04 -2.38
C THR A 293 2.93 -3.19 -2.75
N THR A 294 2.37 -4.26 -3.32
CA THR A 294 3.16 -5.41 -3.76
C THR A 294 4.05 -5.05 -4.96
N ALA A 295 3.53 -4.29 -5.92
CA ALA A 295 4.32 -3.81 -7.05
C ALA A 295 5.54 -2.97 -6.60
N SER A 296 5.36 -2.13 -5.59
CA SER A 296 6.45 -1.33 -5.04
C SER A 296 7.53 -2.22 -4.41
N VAL A 297 7.16 -3.18 -3.56
CA VAL A 297 8.13 -4.07 -2.93
C VAL A 297 8.86 -4.95 -3.93
N LEU A 298 8.16 -5.50 -4.92
CA LEU A 298 8.76 -6.28 -6.00
C LEU A 298 9.79 -5.46 -6.77
N THR A 299 9.46 -4.22 -7.12
CA THR A 299 10.39 -3.31 -7.82
C THR A 299 11.67 -3.07 -7.02
N TRP A 300 11.56 -2.92 -5.70
CA TRP A 300 12.73 -2.81 -4.81
C TRP A 300 13.54 -4.10 -4.72
N ILE A 301 12.91 -5.27 -4.70
CA ILE A 301 13.60 -6.56 -4.70
C ILE A 301 14.43 -6.73 -5.97
N PHE A 302 13.90 -6.36 -7.15
CA PHE A 302 14.67 -6.39 -8.40
C PHE A 302 15.93 -5.52 -8.31
N LYS A 303 15.81 -4.33 -7.71
CA LYS A 303 16.95 -3.44 -7.50
C LYS A 303 17.96 -4.03 -6.53
N TYR A 304 17.53 -4.46 -5.35
CA TYR A 304 18.46 -4.95 -4.31
C TYR A 304 19.19 -6.22 -4.73
N LEU A 305 18.52 -7.13 -5.42
CA LEU A 305 19.17 -8.33 -5.95
C LEU A 305 20.14 -8.00 -7.09
N HIS A 306 19.85 -7.01 -7.93
CA HIS A 306 20.76 -6.55 -8.97
C HIS A 306 22.00 -5.86 -8.38
N ASP A 307 21.82 -5.06 -7.32
CA ASP A 307 22.89 -4.29 -6.69
C ASP A 307 23.85 -5.19 -5.88
N ASP A 308 23.44 -6.40 -5.51
CA ASP A 308 24.28 -7.39 -4.81
C ASP A 308 24.34 -8.73 -5.58
N PRO A 309 25.30 -8.88 -6.50
CA PRO A 309 25.47 -10.11 -7.27
C PRO A 309 25.77 -11.37 -6.44
N LYS A 310 26.42 -11.23 -5.28
CA LYS A 310 26.68 -12.38 -4.39
C LYS A 310 25.40 -12.89 -3.75
N LEU A 311 24.56 -11.97 -3.30
CA LEU A 311 23.25 -12.31 -2.76
C LEU A 311 22.35 -12.91 -3.85
N LEU A 312 22.36 -12.34 -5.06
CA LEU A 312 21.62 -12.88 -6.19
C LEU A 312 22.00 -14.33 -6.49
N GLU A 313 23.30 -14.66 -6.54
CA GLU A 313 23.75 -16.02 -6.77
C GLU A 313 23.37 -16.97 -5.61
N ALA A 314 23.41 -16.52 -4.37
CA ALA A 314 22.96 -17.30 -3.23
C ALA A 314 21.45 -17.61 -3.30
N VAL A 315 20.63 -16.61 -3.62
CA VAL A 315 19.18 -16.79 -3.84
C VAL A 315 18.94 -17.69 -5.05
N LYS A 316 19.71 -17.53 -6.12
CA LYS A 316 19.63 -18.41 -7.31
C LYS A 316 19.90 -19.87 -6.94
N ALA A 317 20.90 -20.13 -6.12
CA ALA A 317 21.20 -21.49 -5.65
C ALA A 317 20.04 -22.11 -4.87
N GLU A 318 19.40 -21.35 -3.96
CA GLU A 318 18.17 -21.79 -3.25
C GLU A 318 17.05 -22.12 -4.22
N GLN A 319 16.76 -21.23 -5.17
CA GLN A 319 15.64 -21.38 -6.11
C GLN A 319 15.90 -22.50 -7.14
N MET A 320 17.14 -22.67 -7.61
CA MET A 320 17.52 -23.73 -8.51
C MET A 320 17.44 -25.13 -7.87
N ALA A 321 17.64 -25.24 -6.56
CA ALA A 321 17.42 -26.52 -5.86
C ALA A 321 15.92 -26.94 -5.95
N ILE A 322 15.00 -26.00 -5.73
CA ILE A 322 13.55 -26.24 -5.86
C ILE A 322 13.17 -26.52 -7.33
N PHE A 323 13.70 -25.76 -8.25
CA PHE A 323 13.47 -25.94 -9.69
C PHE A 323 13.87 -27.35 -10.17
N LYS A 324 15.06 -27.83 -9.74
CA LYS A 324 15.54 -29.19 -10.05
C LYS A 324 14.63 -30.26 -9.43
N MET A 325 14.20 -30.10 -8.17
CA MET A 325 13.25 -31.02 -7.54
C MET A 325 11.93 -31.11 -8.30
N ASN A 326 11.52 -30.03 -8.98
CA ASN A 326 10.34 -29.99 -9.83
C ASN A 326 10.59 -30.46 -11.29
N GLY A 327 11.68 -31.21 -11.51
CA GLY A 327 12.02 -31.77 -12.83
C GLY A 327 12.36 -30.69 -13.87
N GLY A 328 13.09 -29.63 -13.45
CA GLY A 328 13.40 -28.51 -14.32
C GLY A 328 12.18 -27.61 -14.63
N GLY A 329 11.26 -27.50 -13.68
CA GLY A 329 10.06 -26.70 -13.82
C GLY A 329 8.93 -27.42 -14.59
N LYS A 330 9.01 -28.72 -14.80
CA LYS A 330 7.93 -29.54 -15.38
C LYS A 330 6.73 -29.73 -14.42
N ARG A 331 6.99 -29.66 -13.12
CA ARG A 331 5.94 -29.70 -12.09
C ARG A 331 5.76 -28.32 -11.47
N PRO A 332 4.52 -27.90 -11.19
CA PRO A 332 4.24 -26.62 -10.58
C PRO A 332 4.77 -26.54 -9.15
N LEU A 333 4.96 -25.31 -8.64
CA LEU A 333 5.28 -25.07 -7.24
C LEU A 333 4.16 -25.58 -6.33
N THR A 334 4.57 -26.13 -5.21
CA THR A 334 3.64 -26.47 -4.12
C THR A 334 3.66 -25.43 -3.02
N TRP A 335 2.59 -25.33 -2.25
CA TRP A 335 2.53 -24.49 -1.05
C TRP A 335 3.69 -24.78 -0.07
N ALA A 336 4.03 -26.07 0.13
CA ALA A 336 5.13 -26.44 1.00
C ALA A 336 6.47 -25.89 0.52
N GLN A 337 6.71 -25.90 -0.78
CA GLN A 337 7.94 -25.35 -1.36
C GLN A 337 8.01 -23.83 -1.20
N THR A 338 6.90 -23.10 -1.37
CA THR A 338 6.90 -21.65 -1.15
C THR A 338 7.18 -21.29 0.32
N ARG A 339 6.91 -22.19 1.27
CA ARG A 339 7.23 -22.00 2.69
C ARG A 339 8.67 -22.39 3.03
N ASN A 340 9.36 -23.07 2.12
CA ASN A 340 10.74 -23.56 2.30
C ASN A 340 11.74 -22.79 1.42
N MET A 341 11.68 -21.45 1.48
CA MET A 341 12.58 -20.51 0.81
C MET A 341 13.18 -19.54 1.84
N PRO A 342 14.01 -20.01 2.79
CA PRO A 342 14.43 -19.20 3.94
C PRO A 342 15.24 -17.97 3.55
N LEU A 343 16.16 -18.05 2.59
CA LEU A 343 16.95 -16.90 2.15
C LEU A 343 16.08 -15.89 1.40
N THR A 344 15.24 -16.36 0.46
CA THR A 344 14.33 -15.49 -0.28
C THR A 344 13.35 -14.77 0.66
N ASN A 345 12.83 -15.45 1.69
CA ASN A 345 12.00 -14.82 2.72
C ASN A 345 12.75 -13.70 3.46
N LYS A 346 14.01 -13.90 3.82
CA LYS A 346 14.84 -12.86 4.47
C LYS A 346 15.05 -11.66 3.53
N VAL A 347 15.26 -11.89 2.24
CA VAL A 347 15.34 -10.83 1.22
C VAL A 347 14.05 -10.04 1.16
N ILE A 348 12.88 -10.69 1.20
CA ILE A 348 11.58 -10.01 1.24
C ILE A 348 11.46 -9.14 2.50
N LEU A 349 11.81 -9.68 3.67
CA LEU A 349 11.70 -8.94 4.93
C LEU A 349 12.63 -7.72 4.95
N GLU A 350 13.87 -7.87 4.49
CA GLU A 350 14.82 -6.74 4.41
C GLU A 350 14.39 -5.71 3.38
N SER A 351 13.82 -6.14 2.25
CA SER A 351 13.24 -5.23 1.26
C SER A 351 12.09 -4.42 1.84
N LEU A 352 11.21 -5.05 2.61
CA LEU A 352 10.11 -4.38 3.31
C LEU A 352 10.63 -3.38 4.37
N ARG A 353 11.71 -3.70 5.07
CA ARG A 353 12.35 -2.80 6.02
C ARG A 353 12.96 -1.59 5.32
N MET A 354 13.84 -1.84 4.34
CA MET A 354 14.58 -0.80 3.63
C MET A 354 13.68 0.15 2.88
N ALA A 355 12.78 -0.39 2.07
CA ALA A 355 11.85 0.40 1.28
C ALA A 355 10.79 1.09 2.16
N SER A 356 10.40 0.43 3.28
CA SER A 356 9.32 0.92 4.16
C SER A 356 8.13 1.45 3.36
N ILE A 357 7.53 0.56 2.54
CA ILE A 357 6.46 0.89 1.57
C ILE A 357 5.36 1.75 2.21
N ILE A 358 4.93 1.40 3.41
CA ILE A 358 4.10 2.23 4.26
C ILE A 358 5.01 2.90 5.28
N SER A 359 5.45 4.13 4.97
CA SER A 359 6.33 4.89 5.86
C SER A 359 5.65 5.35 7.16
N PHE A 360 4.34 5.52 7.13
CA PHE A 360 3.49 5.88 8.28
C PHE A 360 2.03 5.53 7.99
N THR A 361 1.19 5.54 9.03
CA THR A 361 -0.27 5.40 8.88
C THR A 361 -1.00 6.56 9.53
N PHE A 362 -2.19 6.87 9.01
CA PHE A 362 -3.04 7.93 9.55
C PHE A 362 -4.00 7.39 10.60
N ARG A 363 -4.03 8.05 11.75
CA ARG A 363 -5.07 7.88 12.77
C ARG A 363 -5.59 9.25 13.19
N GLU A 364 -6.74 9.30 13.81
CA GLU A 364 -7.31 10.51 14.40
C GLU A 364 -7.77 10.20 15.82
N ALA A 365 -7.34 11.01 16.78
CA ALA A 365 -7.77 10.87 18.17
C ALA A 365 -9.27 11.19 18.28
N VAL A 366 -10.07 10.25 18.80
CA VAL A 366 -11.53 10.42 18.97
C VAL A 366 -11.90 11.13 20.26
N VAL A 367 -10.98 11.19 21.21
CA VAL A 367 -11.04 11.92 22.47
C VAL A 367 -9.68 12.60 22.72
N ASP A 368 -9.59 13.44 23.76
CA ASP A 368 -8.31 13.91 24.26
C ASP A 368 -7.55 12.75 24.91
N VAL A 369 -6.33 12.47 24.47
CA VAL A 369 -5.50 11.37 24.93
C VAL A 369 -4.21 11.92 25.52
N GLU A 370 -3.82 11.46 26.71
CA GLU A 370 -2.52 11.76 27.30
C GLU A 370 -1.53 10.62 27.01
N TYR A 371 -0.33 10.98 26.54
CA TYR A 371 0.75 10.02 26.29
C TYR A 371 2.10 10.62 26.67
N LYS A 372 2.82 9.96 27.59
CA LYS A 372 4.15 10.41 28.11
C LYS A 372 4.16 11.90 28.53
N GLY A 373 3.10 12.36 29.21
CA GLY A 373 2.97 13.74 29.70
C GLY A 373 2.62 14.78 28.63
N TYR A 374 2.30 14.35 27.41
CA TYR A 374 1.81 15.19 26.34
C TYR A 374 0.34 14.93 26.03
N LEU A 375 -0.40 15.98 25.76
CA LEU A 375 -1.77 15.90 25.28
C LEU A 375 -1.78 15.71 23.75
N ILE A 376 -2.49 14.69 23.28
CA ILE A 376 -2.93 14.49 21.91
C ILE A 376 -4.40 14.93 21.85
N PRO A 377 -4.71 16.11 21.29
CA PRO A 377 -6.08 16.62 21.29
C PRO A 377 -7.02 15.84 20.40
N LYS A 378 -8.28 15.74 20.81
CA LYS A 378 -9.36 15.20 19.97
C LYS A 378 -9.35 15.84 18.57
N GLY A 379 -9.49 15.04 17.52
CA GLY A 379 -9.51 15.45 16.13
C GLY A 379 -8.14 15.70 15.50
N TRP A 380 -7.04 15.66 16.27
CA TRP A 380 -5.70 15.71 15.70
C TRP A 380 -5.34 14.40 15.03
N LYS A 381 -4.59 14.48 13.95
CA LYS A 381 -4.03 13.30 13.30
C LYS A 381 -2.86 12.76 14.13
N VAL A 382 -2.78 11.45 14.21
CA VAL A 382 -1.69 10.74 14.90
C VAL A 382 -1.05 9.79 13.92
N MET A 383 0.26 9.92 13.75
CA MET A 383 1.00 9.22 12.71
C MET A 383 2.18 8.45 13.31
N PRO A 384 2.03 7.15 13.57
CA PRO A 384 3.17 6.27 13.81
C PRO A 384 4.08 6.23 12.58
N LEU A 385 5.36 6.55 12.77
CA LEU A 385 6.36 6.66 11.71
C LEU A 385 7.14 5.35 11.57
N PHE A 386 6.63 4.40 10.79
CA PHE A 386 7.24 3.08 10.64
C PHE A 386 8.65 3.15 10.06
N ARG A 387 8.86 3.98 9.04
CA ARG A 387 10.19 4.12 8.45
C ARG A 387 11.23 4.61 9.45
N ASN A 388 10.88 5.57 10.30
CA ASN A 388 11.79 6.07 11.33
C ASN A 388 12.18 4.98 12.33
N ILE A 389 11.27 4.04 12.63
CA ILE A 389 11.55 2.88 13.47
C ILE A 389 12.40 1.85 12.71
N HIS A 390 12.04 1.52 11.47
CA HIS A 390 12.76 0.55 10.62
C HIS A 390 14.18 0.99 10.27
N HIS A 391 14.46 2.29 10.30
CA HIS A 391 15.79 2.88 10.03
C HIS A 391 16.48 3.42 11.29
N ASN A 392 16.00 3.07 12.47
CA ASN A 392 16.67 3.43 13.71
C ASN A 392 17.88 2.50 13.97
N PRO A 393 19.12 3.03 14.07
CA PRO A 393 20.33 2.23 14.27
C PRO A 393 20.36 1.46 15.60
N GLU A 394 19.56 1.87 16.58
CA GLU A 394 19.39 1.16 17.85
C GLU A 394 18.72 -0.21 17.67
N PHE A 395 17.82 -0.33 16.69
CA PHE A 395 17.10 -1.57 16.40
C PHE A 395 17.71 -2.33 15.22
N PHE A 396 18.22 -1.59 14.23
CA PHE A 396 18.83 -2.10 13.02
C PHE A 396 20.19 -1.40 12.80
N PRO A 397 21.30 -1.96 13.31
CA PRO A 397 22.63 -1.40 13.07
C PRO A 397 22.90 -1.20 11.58
N ASP A 398 23.59 -0.14 11.20
CA ASP A 398 23.83 0.23 9.79
C ASP A 398 22.55 0.18 8.93
N PRO A 399 21.50 0.95 9.28
CA PRO A 399 20.16 0.75 8.73
C PRO A 399 20.05 1.03 7.22
N HIS A 400 21.08 1.62 6.62
CA HIS A 400 21.16 1.94 5.18
C HIS A 400 21.79 0.81 4.35
N ILE A 401 22.37 -0.21 4.99
CA ILE A 401 22.93 -1.39 4.33
C ILE A 401 21.82 -2.43 4.18
N PHE A 402 21.67 -2.95 2.96
CA PHE A 402 20.76 -4.06 2.69
C PHE A 402 21.39 -5.37 3.16
N ASP A 403 20.87 -5.94 4.22
CA ASP A 403 21.43 -7.14 4.86
C ASP A 403 20.31 -8.09 5.32
N PRO A 404 19.94 -9.09 4.50
CA PRO A 404 18.93 -10.08 4.86
C PRO A 404 19.25 -10.91 6.11
N SER A 405 20.54 -11.01 6.52
CA SER A 405 20.95 -11.78 7.69
C SER A 405 20.37 -11.23 9.01
N ARG A 406 19.96 -9.97 9.02
CA ARG A 406 19.23 -9.33 10.14
C ARG A 406 18.01 -10.11 10.60
N PHE A 407 17.40 -10.86 9.68
CA PHE A 407 16.20 -11.67 9.93
C PHE A 407 16.51 -13.14 10.24
N GLU A 408 17.76 -13.49 10.58
CA GLU A 408 18.10 -14.77 11.20
C GLU A 408 17.60 -14.86 12.64
N VAL A 409 17.54 -13.71 13.28
CA VAL A 409 16.93 -13.55 14.60
C VAL A 409 15.69 -12.65 14.44
N ALA A 410 14.59 -13.02 15.08
CA ALA A 410 13.38 -12.23 15.04
C ALA A 410 13.63 -10.81 15.60
N PRO A 411 13.18 -9.74 14.91
CA PRO A 411 13.29 -8.38 15.41
C PRO A 411 12.59 -8.21 16.77
N LYS A 412 13.09 -7.27 17.58
CA LYS A 412 12.44 -6.90 18.84
C LYS A 412 10.95 -6.54 18.60
N PRO A 413 10.05 -6.81 19.55
CA PRO A 413 8.63 -6.51 19.38
C PRO A 413 8.37 -5.06 18.98
N ASN A 414 7.50 -4.85 17.99
CA ASN A 414 7.10 -3.55 17.44
C ASN A 414 8.22 -2.70 16.81
N THR A 415 9.41 -3.25 16.56
CA THR A 415 10.47 -2.56 15.81
C THR A 415 10.38 -2.81 14.30
N PHE A 416 9.67 -3.85 13.88
CA PHE A 416 9.45 -4.19 12.47
C PHE A 416 7.97 -4.43 12.20
N MET A 417 7.32 -3.49 11.54
CA MET A 417 5.86 -3.48 11.30
C MET A 417 5.52 -3.19 9.84
N PRO A 418 6.06 -3.93 8.85
CA PRO A 418 5.83 -3.64 7.44
C PRO A 418 4.37 -3.84 7.02
N PHE A 419 3.63 -4.67 7.75
CA PHE A 419 2.20 -4.94 7.57
C PHE A 419 1.32 -4.28 8.64
N GLY A 420 1.86 -3.28 9.34
CA GLY A 420 1.16 -2.64 10.47
C GLY A 420 1.05 -3.54 11.70
N SER A 421 0.16 -3.17 12.62
CA SER A 421 -0.06 -3.90 13.87
C SER A 421 -1.49 -3.71 14.39
N GLY A 422 -1.94 -4.61 15.29
CA GLY A 422 -3.25 -4.55 15.93
C GLY A 422 -4.41 -4.89 14.99
N VAL A 423 -5.59 -4.40 15.34
CA VAL A 423 -6.85 -4.74 14.65
C VAL A 423 -6.89 -4.32 13.18
N HIS A 424 -6.07 -3.35 12.79
CA HIS A 424 -5.93 -2.86 11.42
C HIS A 424 -4.64 -3.35 10.72
N SER A 425 -4.01 -4.43 11.19
CA SER A 425 -2.90 -5.06 10.49
C SER A 425 -3.34 -5.54 9.09
N CYS A 426 -2.39 -5.63 8.17
CA CYS A 426 -2.68 -6.00 6.78
C CYS A 426 -3.33 -7.40 6.69
N PRO A 427 -4.52 -7.53 6.10
CA PRO A 427 -5.16 -8.83 5.90
C PRO A 427 -4.51 -9.64 4.77
N GLY A 428 -3.80 -8.98 3.84
CA GLY A 428 -3.18 -9.60 2.66
C GLY A 428 -1.70 -9.97 2.81
N ASN A 429 -1.13 -9.95 4.03
CA ASN A 429 0.29 -10.20 4.25
C ASN A 429 0.79 -11.55 3.70
N GLU A 430 0.01 -12.61 3.87
CA GLU A 430 0.36 -13.94 3.39
C GLU A 430 0.26 -14.04 1.86
N LEU A 431 -0.77 -13.44 1.26
CA LEU A 431 -0.91 -13.38 -0.19
C LEU A 431 0.24 -12.59 -0.83
N ALA A 432 0.57 -11.41 -0.28
CA ALA A 432 1.66 -10.58 -0.78
C ALA A 432 3.00 -11.32 -0.76
N LYS A 433 3.32 -12.04 0.33
CA LYS A 433 4.54 -12.85 0.39
C LYS A 433 4.51 -13.99 -0.61
N LEU A 434 3.37 -14.67 -0.76
CA LEU A 434 3.21 -15.79 -1.68
C LEU A 434 3.45 -15.36 -3.14
N GLU A 435 2.80 -14.30 -3.60
CA GLU A 435 2.95 -13.83 -4.97
C GLU A 435 4.38 -13.34 -5.26
N ILE A 436 5.04 -12.70 -4.27
CA ILE A 436 6.44 -12.31 -4.38
C ILE A 436 7.34 -13.55 -4.51
N LEU A 437 7.18 -14.56 -3.65
CA LEU A 437 7.98 -15.79 -3.68
C LEU A 437 7.85 -16.53 -5.01
N ILE A 438 6.62 -16.65 -5.54
CA ILE A 438 6.35 -17.32 -6.81
C ILE A 438 7.00 -16.54 -7.96
N LEU A 439 6.82 -15.23 -8.03
CA LEU A 439 7.42 -14.42 -9.09
C LEU A 439 8.95 -14.48 -9.07
N ILE A 440 9.56 -14.34 -7.89
CA ILE A 440 11.02 -14.39 -7.72
C ILE A 440 11.57 -15.77 -8.09
N HIS A 441 10.87 -16.87 -7.73
CA HIS A 441 11.26 -18.22 -8.15
C HIS A 441 11.43 -18.32 -9.66
N HIS A 442 10.40 -17.94 -10.42
CA HIS A 442 10.44 -18.03 -11.89
C HIS A 442 11.38 -17.01 -12.52
N LEU A 443 11.45 -15.79 -11.98
CA LEU A 443 12.39 -14.79 -12.42
C LEU A 443 13.83 -15.29 -12.37
N ILE A 444 14.26 -15.75 -11.18
CA ILE A 444 15.68 -16.08 -10.93
C ILE A 444 16.09 -17.41 -11.61
N THR A 445 15.14 -18.35 -11.78
CA THR A 445 15.46 -19.65 -12.39
C THR A 445 15.45 -19.65 -13.92
N LYS A 446 14.72 -18.72 -14.54
CA LYS A 446 14.47 -18.73 -16.00
C LYS A 446 14.88 -17.46 -16.73
N PHE A 447 15.14 -16.36 -16.01
CA PHE A 447 15.37 -15.07 -16.63
C PHE A 447 16.62 -14.38 -16.03
N ARG A 448 17.13 -13.43 -16.79
CA ARG A 448 18.13 -12.43 -16.37
C ARG A 448 17.63 -11.04 -16.68
N TRP A 449 18.11 -10.08 -15.92
CA TRP A 449 17.79 -8.67 -16.17
C TRP A 449 18.99 -7.79 -15.92
N GLU A 450 18.98 -6.62 -16.54
CA GLU A 450 19.89 -5.52 -16.27
C GLU A 450 19.10 -4.23 -16.07
N ILE A 451 19.57 -3.37 -15.17
CA ILE A 451 18.97 -2.06 -14.94
C ILE A 451 19.50 -1.08 -15.99
N VAL A 452 18.61 -0.26 -16.56
CA VAL A 452 18.94 0.72 -17.60
C VAL A 452 18.97 2.13 -17.01
N GLY A 453 20.07 2.85 -17.24
CA GLY A 453 20.24 4.24 -16.80
C GLY A 453 20.80 4.39 -15.38
N THR A 454 20.98 5.63 -14.94
CA THR A 454 21.48 5.99 -13.61
C THR A 454 20.35 5.90 -12.59
N GLN A 455 20.59 5.16 -11.53
CA GLN A 455 19.55 4.78 -10.54
C GLN A 455 19.81 5.46 -9.18
N SER A 456 19.71 6.77 -9.14
CA SER A 456 19.77 7.48 -7.85
C SER A 456 18.45 8.18 -7.56
N GLY A 457 17.80 7.80 -6.46
CA GLY A 457 16.61 8.48 -5.96
C GLY A 457 15.37 7.61 -5.78
N ILE A 458 14.43 8.16 -5.03
CA ILE A 458 13.14 7.56 -4.72
C ILE A 458 12.05 8.45 -5.31
N GLN A 459 11.12 7.85 -6.02
CA GLN A 459 9.89 8.50 -6.45
C GLN A 459 8.76 8.09 -5.51
N TYR A 460 7.96 9.08 -5.08
CA TYR A 460 6.80 8.86 -4.22
C TYR A 460 5.51 9.07 -5.00
N GLY A 461 4.68 8.04 -5.04
CA GLY A 461 3.38 8.21 -5.63
C GLY A 461 2.58 6.91 -5.84
N PRO A 462 1.77 6.49 -4.89
CA PRO A 462 1.63 6.87 -3.48
C PRO A 462 2.68 6.26 -2.55
N PHE A 463 3.41 5.24 -3.02
CA PHE A 463 4.41 4.50 -2.26
C PHE A 463 5.82 4.77 -2.80
N PRO A 464 6.87 4.59 -1.99
CA PRO A 464 8.24 4.78 -2.45
C PRO A 464 8.64 3.70 -3.47
N VAL A 465 9.08 4.13 -4.63
CA VAL A 465 9.63 3.25 -5.68
C VAL A 465 10.96 3.81 -6.17
N PRO A 466 11.87 3.00 -6.74
CA PRO A 466 13.04 3.51 -7.43
C PRO A 466 12.65 4.53 -8.50
N GLN A 467 13.50 5.54 -8.69
CA GLN A 467 13.25 6.61 -9.65
C GLN A 467 12.95 6.05 -11.05
N HIS A 468 12.03 6.67 -11.76
CA HIS A 468 11.53 6.24 -13.07
C HIS A 468 10.90 4.84 -13.11
N GLY A 469 10.53 4.27 -11.93
CA GLY A 469 9.91 2.95 -11.84
C GLY A 469 10.85 1.80 -12.19
N LEU A 470 12.16 1.98 -12.07
CA LEU A 470 13.20 1.00 -12.35
C LEU A 470 13.15 0.47 -13.81
N PRO A 471 13.60 1.19 -14.82
CA PRO A 471 13.71 0.66 -16.18
C PRO A 471 14.70 -0.51 -16.23
N ILE A 472 14.29 -1.63 -16.83
CA ILE A 472 15.14 -2.82 -17.00
C ILE A 472 15.04 -3.37 -18.43
N ARG A 473 16.05 -4.14 -18.85
CA ARG A 473 15.94 -5.16 -19.88
C ARG A 473 15.88 -6.52 -19.25
N ILE A 474 15.02 -7.38 -19.74
CA ILE A 474 14.85 -8.75 -19.24
C ILE A 474 14.87 -9.72 -20.43
N TRP A 475 15.48 -10.90 -20.24
CA TRP A 475 15.56 -11.94 -21.26
C TRP A 475 15.63 -13.33 -20.60
N LYS A 476 15.32 -14.37 -21.38
CA LYS A 476 15.44 -15.76 -20.92
C LYS A 476 16.91 -16.13 -20.68
N ASP A 477 17.20 -16.83 -19.59
CA ASP A 477 18.53 -17.38 -19.28
C ASP A 477 18.75 -18.69 -20.06
N SER A 478 19.43 -18.60 -21.20
CA SER A 478 19.79 -19.75 -22.03
C SER A 478 20.86 -20.67 -21.41
N SER A 479 21.49 -20.27 -20.29
CA SER A 479 22.52 -21.08 -19.63
C SER A 479 21.96 -22.30 -18.87
N GLY A 480 20.65 -22.43 -18.75
CA GLY A 480 19.95 -23.53 -18.08
C GLY A 480 19.37 -24.61 -18.98
N GLU A 481 19.40 -24.44 -20.30
CA GLU A 481 19.11 -25.53 -21.23
C GLU A 481 20.25 -26.53 -21.19
N VAL A 482 20.14 -27.51 -20.27
CA VAL A 482 20.95 -28.74 -20.36
C VAL A 482 20.67 -29.30 -21.75
N GLN A 483 21.69 -29.34 -22.58
CA GLN A 483 21.71 -30.13 -23.81
C GLN A 483 21.25 -31.57 -23.45
N ASP A 484 19.95 -31.87 -23.60
CA ASP A 484 19.49 -33.22 -23.84
C ASP A 484 19.89 -33.54 -25.30
N GLY A 485 21.20 -33.61 -25.51
CA GLY A 485 21.82 -33.97 -26.74
C GLY A 485 22.61 -35.24 -26.53
N CYS A 486 22.09 -36.33 -27.06
CA CYS A 486 22.78 -37.57 -27.43
C CYS A 486 23.42 -38.39 -26.29
N LEU A 487 22.71 -39.40 -25.86
CA LEU A 487 23.27 -40.77 -25.80
C LEU A 487 22.17 -41.76 -26.24
#